data_89cc8e91424b20c6959f71cae3d97614
#
_entry.id   89cc8e91424b20c6959f71cae3d97614
#
_cell.length_a   1.000
_cell.length_b   1.000
_cell.length_c   1.000
_cell.angle_alpha   90.00
_cell.angle_beta   90.00
_cell.angle_gamma   90.00
#
_symmetry.space_group_name_H-M   'P 1'
#
loop_
_entity.id
_entity.type
_entity.pdbx_description
1 polymer ?
#
loop_
_entity_poly.entity_id
_entity_poly.type
_entity_poly.pdbx_seq_one_letter_code
_entity_poly.pdbx_strand_id
1 'polypeptide(L)'
;MSSRNSQANKAAAREKLRAERERQAKKDRVRRQVIVAGAGVLLLAVVGGVAYLVKQANEPTYWEKAAKAELVKPKNTTGDDGTTVVLGKADAKKTLELYEDSRCPACAAFEQAVGEQVKKDVDAGKYKLRYIGATFIDNAAKGEGSKNALSALGAALNVSPEAFLDYKAALYSKELHPEETVDSFAKDDYLIKVADTVPALKGNAEFKKGVEDGTYDRWAMEMSKSFDKSGVTGTPTLKMDGKKIDTPSTPDAFTTAIDAALKG
;
A
#
# COMPACT_ATOMS: atom_id res chain seq x y z
N MET A 1 -87.69 -41.86 -27.99
CA MET A 1 -86.26 -41.86 -28.43
C MET A 1 -85.43 -40.72 -27.90
N SER A 2 -85.99 -39.75 -27.14
CA SER A 2 -85.23 -38.53 -26.68
C SER A 2 -84.34 -38.74 -25.45
N SER A 3 -84.63 -39.65 -24.52
CA SER A 3 -83.91 -39.76 -23.24
C SER A 3 -82.54 -40.47 -23.34
N ARG A 4 -82.39 -41.42 -24.25
CA ARG A 4 -81.09 -42.12 -24.48
C ARG A 4 -79.98 -41.16 -25.02
N ASN A 5 -80.38 -40.30 -25.94
CA ASN A 5 -79.45 -39.35 -26.57
C ASN A 5 -78.96 -38.27 -25.55
N SER A 6 -79.80 -37.88 -24.58
CA SER A 6 -79.51 -36.96 -23.52
C SER A 6 -78.50 -37.54 -22.50
N GLN A 7 -78.60 -38.84 -22.19
CA GLN A 7 -77.68 -39.52 -21.29
C GLN A 7 -76.32 -39.75 -21.94
N ALA A 8 -76.24 -40.10 -23.20
CA ALA A 8 -74.97 -40.23 -23.93
C ALA A 8 -74.23 -38.89 -24.07
N ASN A 9 -74.94 -37.79 -24.32
CA ASN A 9 -74.35 -36.46 -24.37
C ASN A 9 -73.81 -35.97 -23.00
N LYS A 10 -74.51 -36.30 -21.88
CA LYS A 10 -74.07 -36.04 -20.54
C LYS A 10 -72.79 -36.83 -20.13
N ALA A 11 -72.74 -38.11 -20.56
CA ALA A 11 -71.60 -38.98 -20.36
C ALA A 11 -70.35 -38.43 -21.10
N ALA A 12 -70.48 -38.10 -22.39
CA ALA A 12 -69.44 -37.52 -23.23
C ALA A 12 -68.93 -36.15 -22.68
N ALA A 13 -69.84 -35.30 -22.17
CA ALA A 13 -69.45 -34.02 -21.51
C ALA A 13 -68.67 -34.23 -20.23
N ARG A 14 -69.06 -35.25 -19.44
CA ARG A 14 -68.34 -35.61 -18.21
C ARG A 14 -66.92 -36.14 -18.50
N GLU A 15 -66.77 -36.93 -19.52
CA GLU A 15 -65.48 -37.48 -19.95
C GLU A 15 -64.54 -36.39 -20.49
N LYS A 16 -65.06 -35.47 -21.30
CA LYS A 16 -64.32 -34.30 -21.74
C LYS A 16 -63.84 -33.45 -20.56
N LEU A 17 -64.70 -33.18 -19.59
CA LEU A 17 -64.39 -32.42 -18.43
C LEU A 17 -63.31 -33.09 -17.53
N ARG A 18 -63.38 -34.45 -17.43
CA ARG A 18 -62.33 -35.22 -16.74
C ARG A 18 -61.01 -35.13 -17.47
N ALA A 19 -60.94 -35.29 -18.76
CA ALA A 19 -59.73 -35.20 -19.55
C ALA A 19 -59.10 -33.80 -19.50
N GLU A 20 -59.95 -32.76 -19.52
CA GLU A 20 -59.44 -31.37 -19.32
C GLU A 20 -58.85 -31.14 -17.92
N ARG A 21 -59.51 -31.60 -16.87
CA ARG A 21 -58.99 -31.52 -15.48
C ARG A 21 -57.67 -32.28 -15.31
N GLU A 22 -57.56 -33.46 -15.90
CA GLU A 22 -56.29 -34.23 -15.87
C GLU A 22 -55.17 -33.53 -16.63
N ARG A 23 -55.47 -32.94 -17.78
CA ARG A 23 -54.50 -32.14 -18.54
C ARG A 23 -54.07 -30.89 -17.74
N GLN A 24 -55.01 -30.23 -17.11
CA GLN A 24 -54.74 -29.07 -16.26
C GLN A 24 -53.92 -29.44 -15.04
N ALA A 25 -54.27 -30.53 -14.35
CA ALA A 25 -53.50 -31.02 -13.19
C ALA A 25 -52.04 -31.41 -13.56
N LYS A 26 -51.86 -32.03 -14.76
CA LYS A 26 -50.49 -32.32 -15.25
C LYS A 26 -49.71 -31.05 -15.53
N LYS A 27 -50.33 -30.05 -16.19
CA LYS A 27 -49.69 -28.75 -16.47
C LYS A 27 -49.30 -28.02 -15.17
N ASP A 28 -50.20 -28.01 -14.18
CA ASP A 28 -49.93 -27.36 -12.90
C ASP A 28 -48.83 -28.07 -12.10
N ARG A 29 -48.75 -29.39 -12.15
CA ARG A 29 -47.68 -30.16 -11.55
C ARG A 29 -46.32 -29.83 -12.17
N VAL A 30 -46.24 -29.82 -13.49
CA VAL A 30 -45.02 -29.46 -14.24
C VAL A 30 -44.62 -28.01 -13.92
N ARG A 31 -45.58 -27.07 -13.97
CA ARG A 31 -45.33 -25.67 -13.66
C ARG A 31 -44.77 -25.50 -12.23
N ARG A 32 -45.34 -26.18 -11.23
CA ARG A 32 -44.84 -26.17 -9.85
C ARG A 32 -43.44 -26.76 -9.78
N GLN A 33 -43.14 -27.86 -10.44
CA GLN A 33 -41.81 -28.46 -10.49
C GLN A 33 -40.78 -27.51 -11.10
N VAL A 34 -41.09 -26.83 -12.20
CA VAL A 34 -40.22 -25.86 -12.85
C VAL A 34 -39.94 -24.65 -11.94
N ILE A 35 -41.00 -24.14 -11.28
CA ILE A 35 -40.84 -23.01 -10.33
C ILE A 35 -39.97 -23.41 -9.14
N VAL A 36 -40.17 -24.58 -8.53
CA VAL A 36 -39.38 -25.06 -7.40
C VAL A 36 -37.93 -25.33 -7.80
N ALA A 37 -37.73 -25.96 -8.96
CA ALA A 37 -36.37 -26.19 -9.49
C ALA A 37 -35.65 -24.86 -9.81
N GLY A 38 -36.34 -23.91 -10.43
CA GLY A 38 -35.81 -22.59 -10.75
C GLY A 38 -35.48 -21.79 -9.49
N ALA A 39 -36.33 -21.82 -8.47
CA ALA A 39 -36.10 -21.20 -7.19
C ALA A 39 -34.89 -21.84 -6.46
N GLY A 40 -34.73 -23.14 -6.52
CA GLY A 40 -33.57 -23.86 -5.96
C GLY A 40 -32.26 -23.46 -6.61
N VAL A 41 -32.22 -23.35 -7.95
CA VAL A 41 -31.04 -22.91 -8.70
C VAL A 41 -30.66 -21.46 -8.36
N LEU A 42 -31.66 -20.57 -8.26
CA LEU A 42 -31.43 -19.17 -7.88
C LEU A 42 -30.88 -19.05 -6.47
N LEU A 43 -31.41 -19.81 -5.51
CA LEU A 43 -30.88 -19.84 -4.13
C LEU A 43 -29.43 -20.31 -4.08
N LEU A 44 -29.07 -21.38 -4.80
CA LEU A 44 -27.71 -21.88 -4.87
C LEU A 44 -26.76 -20.87 -5.53
N ALA A 45 -27.22 -20.15 -6.56
CA ALA A 45 -26.43 -19.10 -7.20
C ALA A 45 -26.18 -17.92 -6.27
N VAL A 46 -27.18 -17.51 -5.47
CA VAL A 46 -27.05 -16.45 -4.47
C VAL A 46 -26.10 -16.87 -3.35
N VAL A 47 -26.28 -18.06 -2.79
CA VAL A 47 -25.41 -18.59 -1.71
C VAL A 47 -23.97 -18.76 -2.21
N GLY A 48 -23.79 -19.31 -3.41
CA GLY A 48 -22.48 -19.46 -4.04
C GLY A 48 -21.81 -18.10 -4.32
N GLY A 49 -22.58 -17.14 -4.83
CA GLY A 49 -22.12 -15.78 -5.08
C GLY A 49 -21.69 -15.06 -3.80
N VAL A 50 -22.51 -15.14 -2.73
CA VAL A 50 -22.15 -14.57 -1.42
C VAL A 50 -20.92 -15.25 -0.84
N ALA A 51 -20.82 -16.56 -0.87
CA ALA A 51 -19.64 -17.28 -0.38
C ALA A 51 -18.37 -16.91 -1.17
N TYR A 52 -18.45 -16.73 -2.47
CA TYR A 52 -17.35 -16.27 -3.31
C TYR A 52 -16.92 -14.84 -2.94
N LEU A 53 -17.87 -13.91 -2.78
CA LEU A 53 -17.58 -12.53 -2.39
C LEU A 53 -16.95 -12.44 -0.99
N VAL A 54 -17.46 -13.23 -0.03
CA VAL A 54 -16.90 -13.31 1.34
C VAL A 54 -15.48 -13.88 1.28
N LYS A 55 -15.23 -14.91 0.49
CA LYS A 55 -13.88 -15.45 0.31
C LYS A 55 -12.94 -14.39 -0.27
N GLN A 56 -13.35 -13.69 -1.32
CA GLN A 56 -12.54 -12.65 -1.96
C GLN A 56 -12.28 -11.47 -1.01
N ALA A 57 -13.27 -11.07 -0.21
CA ALA A 57 -13.12 -10.00 0.78
C ALA A 57 -12.19 -10.38 1.95
N ASN A 58 -12.00 -11.67 2.23
CA ASN A 58 -11.15 -12.18 3.30
C ASN A 58 -9.75 -12.61 2.80
N GLU A 59 -9.46 -12.50 1.51
CA GLU A 59 -8.10 -12.76 1.04
C GLU A 59 -7.18 -11.63 1.49
N PRO A 60 -6.01 -11.96 2.09
CA PRO A 60 -5.08 -10.94 2.56
C PRO A 60 -4.57 -10.12 1.36
N THR A 61 -4.50 -8.81 1.55
CA THR A 61 -3.95 -7.86 0.58
C THR A 61 -2.48 -8.16 0.29
N TYR A 62 -1.93 -7.55 -0.77
CA TYR A 62 -0.52 -7.65 -1.10
C TYR A 62 0.37 -7.32 0.11
N TRP A 63 0.17 -6.17 0.76
CA TRP A 63 0.96 -5.69 1.89
C TRP A 63 0.77 -6.51 3.17
N GLU A 64 -0.40 -7.13 3.36
CA GLU A 64 -0.60 -8.08 4.46
C GLU A 64 0.19 -9.39 4.25
N LYS A 65 0.37 -9.81 2.99
CA LYS A 65 1.24 -10.93 2.63
C LYS A 65 2.71 -10.54 2.80
N ALA A 66 3.12 -9.37 2.28
CA ALA A 66 4.46 -8.82 2.43
C ALA A 66 4.86 -8.68 3.91
N ALA A 67 3.95 -8.23 4.77
CA ALA A 67 4.17 -8.13 6.20
C ALA A 67 4.45 -9.48 6.91
N LYS A 68 4.17 -10.61 6.28
CA LYS A 68 4.42 -11.97 6.78
C LYS A 68 5.54 -12.69 6.01
N ALA A 69 6.09 -12.08 4.95
CA ALA A 69 7.18 -12.64 4.17
C ALA A 69 8.49 -12.72 4.98
N GLU A 70 9.50 -13.34 4.44
CA GLU A 70 10.84 -13.33 5.03
C GLU A 70 11.40 -11.89 5.04
N LEU A 71 12.09 -11.52 6.13
CA LEU A 71 12.72 -10.21 6.24
C LEU A 71 14.06 -10.20 5.50
N VAL A 72 14.09 -9.60 4.34
CA VAL A 72 15.32 -9.31 3.62
C VAL A 72 15.81 -7.92 4.04
N LYS A 73 17.04 -7.83 4.51
CA LYS A 73 17.65 -6.57 5.01
C LYS A 73 18.55 -5.98 3.93
N PRO A 74 18.42 -4.68 3.61
CA PRO A 74 19.41 -4.00 2.78
C PRO A 74 20.82 -4.09 3.38
N LYS A 75 21.86 -4.21 2.57
CA LYS A 75 23.25 -4.40 3.01
C LYS A 75 23.77 -3.31 3.94
N ASN A 76 23.30 -2.07 3.76
CA ASN A 76 23.82 -0.89 4.49
C ASN A 76 22.89 -0.48 5.65
N THR A 77 22.01 -1.37 6.13
CA THR A 77 21.26 -1.16 7.38
C THR A 77 22.13 -1.37 8.60
N THR A 78 21.72 -0.76 9.70
CA THR A 78 22.35 -0.89 11.01
C THR A 78 21.33 -1.33 12.06
N GLY A 79 21.78 -1.57 13.29
CA GLY A 79 20.94 -2.09 14.37
C GLY A 79 20.74 -3.60 14.31
N ASP A 80 20.36 -4.21 15.43
CA ASP A 80 20.25 -5.67 15.57
C ASP A 80 19.14 -6.25 14.72
N ASP A 81 18.06 -5.50 14.53
CA ASP A 81 16.92 -5.87 13.69
C ASP A 81 17.15 -5.60 12.18
N GLY A 82 18.21 -4.79 11.84
CA GLY A 82 18.54 -4.41 10.46
C GLY A 82 17.48 -3.50 9.81
N THR A 83 16.65 -2.81 10.61
CA THR A 83 15.68 -1.83 10.12
C THR A 83 16.10 -0.39 10.39
N THR A 84 17.23 -0.19 11.05
CA THR A 84 17.78 1.14 11.31
C THR A 84 18.65 1.60 10.14
N VAL A 85 18.41 2.82 9.67
CA VAL A 85 19.23 3.49 8.65
C VAL A 85 19.98 4.65 9.33
N VAL A 86 21.30 4.53 9.45
CA VAL A 86 22.15 5.60 9.98
C VAL A 86 23.23 5.88 8.95
N LEU A 87 23.28 7.12 8.48
CA LEU A 87 24.17 7.58 7.41
C LEU A 87 25.14 8.63 7.97
N GLY A 88 26.30 8.75 7.36
CA GLY A 88 27.33 9.72 7.76
C GLY A 88 28.53 9.07 8.45
N LYS A 89 29.46 9.94 8.90
CA LYS A 89 30.75 9.50 9.47
C LYS A 89 30.56 8.87 10.85
N ALA A 90 31.23 7.75 11.07
CA ALA A 90 31.10 6.97 12.32
C ALA A 90 31.53 7.76 13.57
N ASP A 91 32.46 8.70 13.43
CA ASP A 91 33.01 9.54 14.48
C ASP A 91 32.15 10.78 14.81
N ALA A 92 31.11 11.06 14.02
CA ALA A 92 30.15 12.12 14.34
C ALA A 92 29.43 11.81 15.66
N LYS A 93 29.46 12.76 16.58
CA LYS A 93 29.03 12.55 17.99
C LYS A 93 27.53 12.59 18.17
N LYS A 94 26.83 13.38 17.35
CA LYS A 94 25.38 13.59 17.43
C LYS A 94 24.67 12.87 16.31
N THR A 95 23.37 12.59 16.52
CA THR A 95 22.51 11.97 15.51
C THR A 95 21.26 12.81 15.32
N LEU A 96 21.06 13.28 14.10
CA LEU A 96 19.81 13.89 13.66
C LEU A 96 18.85 12.77 13.24
N GLU A 97 17.73 12.64 13.92
CA GLU A 97 16.64 11.76 13.53
C GLU A 97 15.69 12.52 12.60
N LEU A 98 15.43 11.98 11.43
CA LEU A 98 14.52 12.53 10.43
C LEU A 98 13.40 11.52 10.14
N TYR A 99 12.17 11.92 10.45
CA TYR A 99 10.97 11.15 10.26
C TYR A 99 10.20 11.68 9.06
N GLU A 100 10.02 10.87 8.03
CA GLU A 100 9.40 11.26 6.78
C GLU A 100 8.44 10.19 6.23
N ASP A 101 7.44 10.62 5.45
CA ASP A 101 6.61 9.75 4.60
C ASP A 101 6.79 10.20 3.15
N SER A 102 7.11 9.29 2.26
CA SER A 102 7.46 9.61 0.86
C SER A 102 6.35 10.32 0.08
N ARG A 103 5.09 10.19 0.50
CA ARG A 103 3.95 10.88 -0.13
C ARG A 103 3.64 12.22 0.51
N CYS A 104 4.34 12.61 1.60
CA CYS A 104 4.03 13.80 2.36
C CYS A 104 4.47 15.08 1.64
N PRO A 105 3.55 16.02 1.28
CA PRO A 105 3.92 17.27 0.62
C PRO A 105 4.82 18.16 1.48
N ALA A 106 4.63 18.14 2.80
CA ALA A 106 5.47 18.90 3.73
C ALA A 106 6.90 18.32 3.80
N CYS A 107 7.06 16.98 3.67
CA CYS A 107 8.38 16.35 3.54
C CYS A 107 9.05 16.76 2.22
N ALA A 108 8.31 16.81 1.13
CA ALA A 108 8.84 17.28 -0.15
C ALA A 108 9.27 18.75 -0.07
N ALA A 109 8.47 19.61 0.53
CA ALA A 109 8.84 21.02 0.75
C ALA A 109 10.10 21.15 1.61
N PHE A 110 10.23 20.34 2.67
CA PHE A 110 11.41 20.31 3.53
C PHE A 110 12.65 19.85 2.75
N GLU A 111 12.56 18.73 2.03
CA GLU A 111 13.68 18.20 1.24
C GLU A 111 14.13 19.18 0.15
N GLN A 112 13.19 19.78 -0.56
CA GLN A 112 13.47 20.80 -1.58
C GLN A 112 14.14 22.05 -1.01
N ALA A 113 13.82 22.43 0.23
CA ALA A 113 14.38 23.61 0.88
C ALA A 113 15.74 23.34 1.52
N VAL A 114 15.91 22.21 2.20
CA VAL A 114 17.07 21.97 3.07
C VAL A 114 17.78 20.65 2.86
N GLY A 115 17.28 19.75 2.01
CA GLY A 115 17.85 18.41 1.78
C GLY A 115 19.31 18.44 1.37
N GLU A 116 19.69 19.37 0.49
CA GLU A 116 21.09 19.57 0.08
C GLU A 116 21.98 19.96 1.27
N GLN A 117 21.47 20.81 2.19
CA GLN A 117 22.22 21.19 3.39
C GLN A 117 22.34 20.01 4.36
N VAL A 118 21.28 19.20 4.52
CA VAL A 118 21.34 17.97 5.32
C VAL A 118 22.43 17.04 4.78
N LYS A 119 22.47 16.80 3.47
CA LYS A 119 23.49 15.95 2.84
C LYS A 119 24.90 16.51 3.06
N LYS A 120 25.11 17.79 2.84
CA LYS A 120 26.41 18.44 3.08
C LYS A 120 26.90 18.29 4.52
N ASP A 121 26.01 18.46 5.50
CA ASP A 121 26.34 18.36 6.91
C ASP A 121 26.67 16.90 7.31
N VAL A 122 25.94 15.92 6.75
CA VAL A 122 26.23 14.49 6.93
C VAL A 122 27.58 14.10 6.33
N ASP A 123 27.86 14.54 5.10
CA ASP A 123 29.13 14.29 4.40
C ASP A 123 30.31 14.96 5.13
N ALA A 124 30.10 16.15 5.70
CA ALA A 124 31.08 16.84 6.54
C ALA A 124 31.32 16.15 7.89
N GLY A 125 30.39 15.30 8.35
CA GLY A 125 30.46 14.61 9.64
C GLY A 125 30.01 15.50 10.81
N LYS A 126 29.20 16.52 10.58
CA LYS A 126 28.64 17.34 11.66
C LYS A 126 27.76 16.51 12.58
N TYR A 127 26.96 15.60 12.00
CA TYR A 127 26.11 14.63 12.69
C TYR A 127 25.90 13.41 11.80
N LYS A 128 25.40 12.32 12.38
CA LYS A 128 24.84 11.18 11.66
C LYS A 128 23.36 11.44 11.38
N LEU A 129 22.89 11.07 10.23
CA LEU A 129 21.46 11.08 9.90
C LEU A 129 20.85 9.69 10.18
N ARG A 130 19.91 9.61 11.12
CA ARG A 130 19.05 8.46 11.30
C ARG A 130 17.72 8.72 10.59
N TYR A 131 17.47 7.95 9.55
CA TYR A 131 16.22 8.04 8.79
C TYR A 131 15.16 7.06 9.33
N ILE A 132 13.94 7.53 9.50
CA ILE A 132 12.79 6.74 9.91
C ILE A 132 11.65 7.00 8.94
N GLY A 133 11.35 6.01 8.08
CA GLY A 133 10.27 6.07 7.11
C GLY A 133 8.92 5.72 7.73
N ALA A 134 7.92 6.54 7.43
CA ALA A 134 6.51 6.33 7.75
C ALA A 134 5.70 5.93 6.50
N THR A 135 4.52 5.34 6.73
CA THR A 135 3.60 4.95 5.66
C THR A 135 2.13 5.28 5.99
N PHE A 136 1.91 6.25 6.89
CA PHE A 136 0.55 6.55 7.37
C PHE A 136 -0.31 7.27 6.33
N ILE A 137 0.30 7.95 5.34
CA ILE A 137 -0.45 8.63 4.27
C ILE A 137 -1.21 7.62 3.40
N ASP A 138 -0.71 6.41 3.23
CA ASP A 138 -1.44 5.34 2.55
C ASP A 138 -2.80 5.04 3.19
N ASN A 139 -2.92 5.21 4.51
CA ASN A 139 -4.19 5.07 5.20
C ASN A 139 -5.03 6.36 5.11
N ALA A 140 -4.40 7.53 5.24
CA ALA A 140 -5.08 8.82 5.27
C ALA A 140 -5.63 9.22 3.89
N ALA A 141 -4.83 9.08 2.83
CA ALA A 141 -5.19 9.45 1.46
C ALA A 141 -5.61 8.25 0.59
N LYS A 142 -5.68 7.06 1.16
CA LYS A 142 -5.89 5.77 0.49
C LYS A 142 -4.85 5.50 -0.58
N GLY A 143 -4.10 4.43 -0.46
CA GLY A 143 -3.08 4.05 -1.42
C GLY A 143 -2.08 3.08 -0.84
N GLU A 144 -1.01 2.86 -1.58
CA GLU A 144 0.08 1.95 -1.24
C GLU A 144 1.46 2.57 -1.51
N GLY A 145 1.50 3.80 -2.04
CA GLY A 145 2.70 4.45 -2.52
C GLY A 145 3.72 4.79 -1.45
N SER A 146 3.30 5.08 -0.21
CA SER A 146 4.24 5.31 0.89
C SER A 146 5.02 4.03 1.21
N LYS A 147 4.33 2.89 1.28
CA LYS A 147 4.96 1.57 1.52
C LYS A 147 5.90 1.19 0.39
N ASN A 148 5.43 1.35 -0.86
CA ASN A 148 6.19 0.98 -2.05
C ASN A 148 7.44 1.86 -2.21
N ALA A 149 7.32 3.18 -2.01
CA ALA A 149 8.48 4.09 -2.04
C ALA A 149 9.47 3.79 -0.91
N LEU A 150 9.01 3.42 0.29
CA LEU A 150 9.87 3.02 1.38
C LEU A 150 10.60 1.70 1.09
N SER A 151 9.95 0.74 0.43
CA SER A 151 10.59 -0.49 -0.07
C SER A 151 11.65 -0.17 -1.12
N ALA A 152 11.36 0.72 -2.06
CA ALA A 152 12.33 1.18 -3.07
C ALA A 152 13.52 1.93 -2.47
N LEU A 153 13.30 2.70 -1.38
CA LEU A 153 14.40 3.28 -0.59
C LEU A 153 15.28 2.18 0.03
N GLY A 154 14.70 1.06 0.45
CA GLY A 154 15.46 -0.12 0.87
C GLY A 154 16.31 -0.68 -0.26
N ALA A 155 15.78 -0.76 -1.48
CA ALA A 155 16.54 -1.20 -2.65
C ALA A 155 17.69 -0.22 -2.99
N ALA A 156 17.47 1.08 -2.87
CA ALA A 156 18.53 2.09 -3.05
C ALA A 156 19.62 1.98 -1.96
N LEU A 157 19.21 1.78 -0.70
CA LEU A 157 20.14 1.57 0.42
C LEU A 157 20.98 0.31 0.23
N ASN A 158 20.42 -0.73 -0.39
CA ASN A 158 21.15 -1.96 -0.69
C ASN A 158 22.29 -1.72 -1.70
N VAL A 159 22.13 -0.73 -2.58
CA VAL A 159 23.20 -0.32 -3.52
C VAL A 159 24.28 0.47 -2.76
N SER A 160 23.93 1.60 -2.13
CA SER A 160 24.84 2.35 -1.25
C SER A 160 24.09 3.38 -0.39
N PRO A 161 24.71 3.89 0.70
CA PRO A 161 24.20 5.01 1.48
C PRO A 161 23.97 6.29 0.66
N GLU A 162 24.87 6.58 -0.29
CA GLU A 162 24.77 7.74 -1.18
C GLU A 162 23.60 7.58 -2.14
N ALA A 163 23.42 6.37 -2.72
CA ALA A 163 22.30 6.07 -3.60
C ALA A 163 20.96 6.24 -2.87
N PHE A 164 20.89 5.88 -1.58
CA PHE A 164 19.70 6.12 -0.75
C PHE A 164 19.38 7.61 -0.63
N LEU A 165 20.36 8.46 -0.28
CA LEU A 165 20.17 9.90 -0.11
C LEU A 165 19.78 10.57 -1.44
N ASP A 166 20.45 10.23 -2.52
CA ASP A 166 20.17 10.79 -3.85
C ASP A 166 18.80 10.35 -4.37
N TYR A 167 18.41 9.10 -4.11
CA TYR A 167 17.09 8.60 -4.48
C TYR A 167 15.97 9.23 -3.64
N LYS A 168 16.21 9.41 -2.33
CA LYS A 168 15.30 10.14 -1.45
C LYS A 168 15.08 11.57 -1.98
N ALA A 169 16.15 12.28 -2.30
CA ALA A 169 16.06 13.63 -2.87
C ALA A 169 15.28 13.64 -4.22
N ALA A 170 15.47 12.64 -5.07
CA ALA A 170 14.75 12.50 -6.33
C ALA A 170 13.23 12.25 -6.13
N LEU A 171 12.85 11.40 -5.17
CA LEU A 171 11.44 11.15 -4.82
C LEU A 171 10.72 12.43 -4.37
N TYR A 172 11.42 13.34 -3.68
CA TYR A 172 10.88 14.60 -3.19
C TYR A 172 11.10 15.80 -4.13
N SER A 173 11.73 15.60 -5.30
CA SER A 173 11.97 16.70 -6.24
C SER A 173 10.67 17.28 -6.79
N LYS A 174 10.68 18.56 -7.19
CA LYS A 174 9.49 19.25 -7.74
C LYS A 174 8.93 18.56 -8.98
N GLU A 175 9.80 17.95 -9.77
CA GLU A 175 9.45 17.33 -11.03
C GLU A 175 8.85 15.94 -10.87
N LEU A 176 9.18 15.24 -9.77
CA LEU A 176 8.87 13.81 -9.61
C LEU A 176 7.99 13.52 -8.39
N HIS A 177 7.87 14.47 -7.42
CA HIS A 177 6.98 14.24 -6.30
C HIS A 177 5.51 14.46 -6.72
N PRO A 178 4.65 13.41 -6.66
CA PRO A 178 3.27 13.54 -7.07
C PRO A 178 2.45 14.33 -6.03
N GLU A 179 1.32 14.89 -6.46
CA GLU A 179 0.30 15.39 -5.53
C GLU A 179 -0.15 14.27 -4.58
N GLU A 180 -0.41 14.58 -3.31
CA GLU A 180 -0.72 13.60 -2.26
C GLU A 180 -1.89 12.65 -2.61
N THR A 181 -2.87 13.17 -3.37
CA THR A 181 -4.03 12.41 -3.84
C THR A 181 -3.75 11.50 -5.04
N VAL A 182 -2.57 11.65 -5.66
CA VAL A 182 -2.14 10.85 -6.82
C VAL A 182 -1.14 9.82 -6.36
N ASP A 183 -1.58 8.55 -6.29
CA ASP A 183 -0.75 7.45 -5.78
C ASP A 183 0.23 6.90 -6.82
N SER A 184 1.08 7.79 -7.41
CA SER A 184 2.05 7.39 -8.43
C SER A 184 3.12 6.44 -7.89
N PHE A 185 3.51 6.60 -6.63
CA PHE A 185 4.51 5.75 -6.00
C PHE A 185 4.04 4.31 -5.75
N ALA A 186 2.75 4.02 -5.88
CA ALA A 186 2.24 2.65 -5.88
C ALA A 186 2.66 1.84 -7.12
N LYS A 187 3.26 2.49 -8.13
CA LYS A 187 3.67 1.87 -9.39
C LYS A 187 5.18 1.72 -9.45
N ASP A 188 5.67 0.51 -9.58
CA ASP A 188 7.10 0.20 -9.69
C ASP A 188 7.76 0.92 -10.87
N ASP A 189 7.09 0.98 -12.02
CA ASP A 189 7.58 1.71 -13.19
C ASP A 189 7.84 3.18 -12.90
N TYR A 190 7.01 3.80 -12.03
CA TYR A 190 7.22 5.18 -11.63
C TYR A 190 8.43 5.33 -10.71
N LEU A 191 8.61 4.43 -9.76
CA LEU A 191 9.76 4.40 -8.86
C LEU A 191 11.06 4.14 -9.61
N ILE A 192 11.03 3.25 -10.61
CA ILE A 192 12.17 3.00 -11.51
C ILE A 192 12.48 4.24 -12.36
N LYS A 193 11.46 4.93 -12.90
CA LYS A 193 11.63 6.20 -13.60
C LYS A 193 12.30 7.27 -12.72
N VAL A 194 11.93 7.37 -11.46
CA VAL A 194 12.61 8.27 -10.50
C VAL A 194 14.07 7.86 -10.35
N ALA A 195 14.36 6.57 -10.19
CA ALA A 195 15.72 6.05 -10.06
C ALA A 195 16.60 6.31 -11.28
N ASP A 196 16.03 6.37 -12.47
CA ASP A 196 16.78 6.69 -13.71
C ASP A 196 17.35 8.12 -13.72
N THR A 197 16.90 9.00 -12.81
CA THR A 197 17.48 10.34 -12.60
C THR A 197 18.67 10.32 -11.65
N VAL A 198 18.89 9.22 -10.92
CA VAL A 198 20.00 9.05 -9.97
C VAL A 198 21.13 8.27 -10.61
N PRO A 199 22.34 8.84 -10.76
CA PRO A 199 23.43 8.21 -11.50
C PRO A 199 23.79 6.80 -11.04
N ALA A 200 23.77 6.53 -9.73
CA ALA A 200 24.09 5.22 -9.15
C ALA A 200 22.99 4.15 -9.38
N LEU A 201 21.76 4.58 -9.66
CA LEU A 201 20.60 3.71 -9.84
C LEU A 201 20.15 3.57 -11.29
N LYS A 202 20.56 4.49 -12.15
CA LYS A 202 20.20 4.48 -13.57
C LYS A 202 20.62 3.19 -14.24
N GLY A 203 19.63 2.40 -14.69
CA GLY A 203 19.87 1.10 -15.32
C GLY A 203 20.46 0.04 -14.37
N ASN A 204 20.42 0.26 -13.05
CA ASN A 204 20.92 -0.68 -12.07
C ASN A 204 19.97 -1.88 -11.94
N ALA A 205 20.43 -3.06 -12.39
CA ALA A 205 19.60 -4.27 -12.42
C ALA A 205 19.25 -4.79 -11.01
N GLU A 206 20.13 -4.62 -10.01
CA GLU A 206 19.89 -5.05 -8.62
C GLU A 206 18.79 -4.18 -8.00
N PHE A 207 18.86 -2.85 -8.18
CA PHE A 207 17.81 -1.93 -7.73
C PHE A 207 16.47 -2.25 -8.39
N LYS A 208 16.45 -2.33 -9.73
CA LYS A 208 15.24 -2.62 -10.50
C LYS A 208 14.57 -3.92 -10.03
N LYS A 209 15.35 -4.99 -9.94
CA LYS A 209 14.85 -6.28 -9.45
C LYS A 209 14.35 -6.17 -8.02
N GLY A 210 15.03 -5.43 -7.15
CA GLY A 210 14.62 -5.22 -5.76
C GLY A 210 13.24 -4.55 -5.64
N VAL A 211 12.93 -3.61 -6.54
CA VAL A 211 11.62 -2.94 -6.62
C VAL A 211 10.57 -3.88 -7.22
N GLU A 212 10.81 -4.47 -8.39
CA GLU A 212 9.84 -5.32 -9.11
C GLU A 212 9.47 -6.59 -8.32
N ASP A 213 10.40 -7.16 -7.56
CA ASP A 213 10.15 -8.35 -6.74
C ASP A 213 9.59 -8.02 -5.34
N GLY A 214 9.49 -6.74 -4.96
CA GLY A 214 9.12 -6.34 -3.60
C GLY A 214 10.08 -6.85 -2.54
N THR A 215 11.38 -6.96 -2.86
CA THR A 215 12.40 -7.62 -2.02
C THR A 215 12.47 -7.03 -0.62
N TYR A 216 12.27 -5.72 -0.49
CA TYR A 216 12.38 -4.98 0.77
C TYR A 216 11.04 -4.57 1.37
N ASP A 217 9.92 -5.12 0.90
CA ASP A 217 8.58 -4.78 1.37
C ASP A 217 8.41 -5.06 2.86
N ARG A 218 8.86 -6.24 3.31
CA ARG A 218 8.82 -6.58 4.73
C ARG A 218 9.68 -5.64 5.57
N TRP A 219 10.85 -5.25 5.06
CA TRP A 219 11.73 -4.30 5.71
C TRP A 219 11.07 -2.91 5.85
N ALA A 220 10.41 -2.43 4.80
CA ALA A 220 9.66 -1.17 4.83
C ALA A 220 8.55 -1.21 5.89
N MET A 221 7.81 -2.32 5.98
CA MET A 221 6.77 -2.50 6.99
C MET A 221 7.33 -2.51 8.42
N GLU A 222 8.50 -3.12 8.66
CA GLU A 222 9.13 -3.08 9.98
C GLU A 222 9.65 -1.69 10.34
N MET A 223 10.21 -0.93 9.37
CA MET A 223 10.59 0.46 9.58
C MET A 223 9.39 1.34 9.91
N SER A 224 8.28 1.20 9.18
CA SER A 224 7.02 1.90 9.49
C SER A 224 6.52 1.60 10.90
N LYS A 225 6.62 0.35 11.37
CA LYS A 225 6.31 0.01 12.78
C LYS A 225 7.23 0.72 13.77
N SER A 226 8.48 0.99 13.40
CA SER A 226 9.40 1.75 14.25
C SER A 226 8.97 3.22 14.33
N PHE A 227 8.45 3.79 13.23
CA PHE A 227 7.79 5.09 13.24
C PHE A 227 6.60 5.10 14.22
N ASP A 228 5.69 4.14 14.10
CA ASP A 228 4.50 4.05 14.96
C ASP A 228 4.85 3.98 16.46
N LYS A 229 5.96 3.32 16.80
CA LYS A 229 6.46 3.18 18.19
C LYS A 229 7.24 4.40 18.68
N SER A 230 7.62 5.33 17.81
CA SER A 230 8.49 6.48 18.14
C SER A 230 7.79 7.59 18.93
N GLY A 231 6.46 7.56 19.02
CA GLY A 231 5.63 8.63 19.56
C GLY A 231 5.57 9.89 18.67
N VAL A 232 6.13 9.84 17.46
CA VAL A 232 5.99 10.90 16.44
C VAL A 232 4.63 10.77 15.76
N THR A 233 3.90 11.86 15.64
CA THR A 233 2.52 11.88 15.11
C THR A 233 2.39 12.60 13.77
N GLY A 234 3.49 13.04 13.17
CA GLY A 234 3.46 13.75 11.88
C GLY A 234 4.84 13.88 11.26
N THR A 235 4.87 14.16 9.96
CA THR A 235 6.07 14.31 9.14
C THR A 235 6.06 15.64 8.39
N PRO A 236 7.20 16.25 8.09
CA PRO A 236 8.51 15.87 8.62
C PRO A 236 8.64 16.19 10.12
N THR A 237 9.37 15.35 10.86
CA THR A 237 9.75 15.63 12.24
C THR A 237 11.26 15.42 12.38
N LEU A 238 11.93 16.38 13.04
CA LEU A 238 13.35 16.34 13.34
C LEU A 238 13.55 16.22 14.84
N LYS A 239 14.50 15.36 15.26
CA LYS A 239 14.97 15.28 16.64
C LYS A 239 16.49 15.16 16.66
N MET A 240 17.14 15.73 17.67
CA MET A 240 18.54 15.48 17.97
C MET A 240 18.68 15.09 19.43
N ASP A 241 19.29 13.93 19.67
CA ASP A 241 19.35 13.31 21.00
C ASP A 241 17.99 13.26 21.72
N GLY A 242 16.93 12.91 20.96
CA GLY A 242 15.54 12.79 21.45
C GLY A 242 14.79 14.12 21.63
N LYS A 243 15.46 15.27 21.51
CA LYS A 243 14.84 16.59 21.59
C LYS A 243 14.32 17.01 20.21
N LYS A 244 13.03 17.38 20.13
CA LYS A 244 12.44 17.88 18.89
C LYS A 244 13.07 19.22 18.49
N ILE A 245 13.34 19.34 17.19
CA ILE A 245 13.76 20.59 16.52
C ILE A 245 12.57 21.05 15.68
N ASP A 246 12.23 22.34 15.75
CA ASP A 246 11.22 22.91 14.87
C ASP A 246 11.68 22.76 13.43
N THR A 247 10.75 22.35 12.55
CA THR A 247 11.08 22.05 11.15
C THR A 247 11.39 23.34 10.39
N PRO A 248 12.66 23.59 10.01
CA PRO A 248 13.03 24.81 9.31
C PRO A 248 12.60 24.76 7.84
N SER A 249 12.24 25.93 7.29
CA SER A 249 11.83 26.08 5.89
C SER A 249 12.89 26.71 4.98
N THR A 250 14.06 27.05 5.52
CA THR A 250 15.17 27.64 4.75
C THR A 250 16.52 27.05 5.22
N PRO A 251 17.55 27.01 4.35
CA PRO A 251 18.89 26.52 4.73
C PRO A 251 19.50 27.26 5.92
N ASP A 252 19.35 28.58 6.02
CA ASP A 252 19.90 29.38 7.09
C ASP A 252 19.22 29.07 8.44
N ALA A 253 17.88 28.98 8.43
CA ALA A 253 17.12 28.60 9.61
C ALA A 253 17.48 27.17 10.06
N PHE A 254 17.65 26.25 9.10
CA PHE A 254 18.09 24.87 9.37
C PHE A 254 19.47 24.85 10.01
N THR A 255 20.45 25.54 9.42
CA THR A 255 21.81 25.63 9.94
C THR A 255 21.80 26.17 11.37
N THR A 256 21.05 27.26 11.61
CA THR A 256 20.93 27.88 12.95
C THR A 256 20.36 26.91 13.99
N ALA A 257 19.27 26.19 13.62
CA ALA A 257 18.63 25.23 14.51
C ALA A 257 19.54 24.03 14.82
N ILE A 258 20.26 23.51 13.82
CA ILE A 258 21.21 22.42 13.98
C ILE A 258 22.40 22.84 14.83
N ASP A 259 23.01 24.01 14.58
CA ASP A 259 24.13 24.52 15.35
C ASP A 259 23.77 24.75 16.84
N ALA A 260 22.54 25.15 17.12
CA ALA A 260 22.01 25.23 18.48
C ALA A 260 21.87 23.85 19.13
N ALA A 261 21.31 22.88 18.40
CA ALA A 261 21.11 21.50 18.88
C ALA A 261 22.42 20.74 19.08
N LEU A 262 23.48 21.05 18.31
CA LEU A 262 24.82 20.48 18.48
C LEU A 262 25.52 20.93 19.77
N LYS A 263 25.18 22.11 20.31
CA LYS A 263 25.75 22.67 21.53
C LYS A 263 25.06 22.18 22.81
N GLY A 264 23.82 21.72 22.72
CA GLY A 264 23.03 21.23 23.85
C GLY A 264 23.11 19.74 24.02
#